data_536922888bf1219ee8f519949dd393da
#
_entry.id   536922888bf1219ee8f519949dd393da
#
_cell.length_a   1.000
_cell.length_b   1.000
_cell.length_c   1.000
_cell.angle_alpha   90.00
_cell.angle_beta   90.00
_cell.angle_gamma   90.00
#
_symmetry.space_group_name_H-M   'P 1'
#
loop_
_entity.id
_entity.type
_entity.pdbx_description
1 polymer ?
#
loop_
_entity_poly.entity_id
_entity_poly.type
_entity_poly.pdbx_seq_one_letter_code
_entity_poly.pdbx_strand_id
1 'polypeptide(L)'
;YVPVKSYAAAVSAFRNGQVQLAWFGALSGVQARSTVPNSQALAQGVEDQAFWTYLIAHKSTGLKVGDVIDKNMRGMTMTFGSKSSTSGRLIPEFYLTERFGESPDKVFERVGYSGNHSRTLRLVESGSYDVGAINYAVWERELAAGNIDTNAVKVIWKTPAYPNYQWSIRGDVDAQFGAGFSDKVKVALLAMDDPKLLKSFARSAFIPAQNSDYAPIKRTAQQVGLID
;
A
#
# COMPACT_ATOMS: atom_id res chain seq x y z
N TYR A 1 2.72 3.55 -21.86
CA TYR A 1 1.98 3.78 -20.60
C TYR A 1 0.54 3.28 -20.73
N VAL A 2 0.09 2.47 -19.78
CA VAL A 2 -1.27 1.90 -19.74
C VAL A 2 -1.95 2.43 -18.46
N PRO A 3 -2.90 3.36 -18.58
CA PRO A 3 -3.64 3.87 -17.44
C PRO A 3 -4.64 2.83 -16.94
N VAL A 4 -4.73 2.65 -15.62
CA VAL A 4 -5.66 1.73 -14.97
C VAL A 4 -6.50 2.44 -13.91
N LYS A 5 -7.75 2.00 -13.72
CA LYS A 5 -8.69 2.65 -12.80
C LYS A 5 -8.60 2.16 -11.35
N SER A 6 -7.90 1.04 -11.11
CA SER A 6 -7.80 0.44 -9.77
C SER A 6 -6.57 -0.46 -9.64
N TYR A 7 -6.20 -0.78 -8.40
CA TYR A 7 -5.13 -1.75 -8.08
C TYR A 7 -5.42 -3.13 -8.70
N ALA A 8 -6.65 -3.62 -8.60
CA ALA A 8 -7.05 -4.89 -9.20
C ALA A 8 -6.94 -4.87 -10.74
N ALA A 9 -7.27 -3.75 -11.38
CA ALA A 9 -7.11 -3.58 -12.82
C ALA A 9 -5.62 -3.62 -13.23
N ALA A 10 -4.72 -3.05 -12.40
CA ALA A 10 -3.27 -3.13 -12.65
C ALA A 10 -2.76 -4.58 -12.58
N VAL A 11 -3.19 -5.34 -11.57
CA VAL A 11 -2.86 -6.77 -11.44
C VAL A 11 -3.40 -7.58 -12.63
N SER A 12 -4.63 -7.31 -13.05
CA SER A 12 -5.23 -7.97 -14.23
C SER A 12 -4.51 -7.62 -15.53
N ALA A 13 -4.13 -6.35 -15.74
CA ALA A 13 -3.37 -5.92 -16.90
C ALA A 13 -1.99 -6.59 -16.97
N PHE A 14 -1.33 -6.72 -15.82
CA PHE A 14 -0.06 -7.45 -15.71
C PHE A 14 -0.25 -8.94 -16.03
N ARG A 15 -1.24 -9.60 -15.42
CA ARG A 15 -1.55 -11.01 -15.68
C ARG A 15 -1.84 -11.27 -17.17
N ASN A 16 -2.62 -10.40 -17.81
CA ASN A 16 -3.06 -10.56 -19.20
C ASN A 16 -2.02 -10.09 -20.25
N GLY A 17 -0.82 -9.68 -19.83
CA GLY A 17 0.25 -9.25 -20.75
C GLY A 17 0.05 -7.87 -21.38
N GLN A 18 -0.92 -7.10 -20.88
CA GLN A 18 -1.13 -5.71 -21.34
C GLN A 18 -0.09 -4.74 -20.72
N VAL A 19 0.49 -5.13 -19.59
CA VAL A 19 1.54 -4.39 -18.87
C VAL A 19 2.65 -5.37 -18.53
N GLN A 20 3.88 -5.07 -18.91
CA GLN A 20 5.07 -5.90 -18.66
C GLN A 20 5.86 -5.45 -17.44
N LEU A 21 5.80 -4.16 -17.12
CA LEU A 21 6.48 -3.54 -15.98
C LEU A 21 5.50 -2.65 -15.23
N ALA A 22 5.42 -2.80 -13.92
CA ALA A 22 4.51 -2.00 -13.09
C ALA A 22 5.11 -1.64 -11.73
N TRP A 23 4.80 -0.43 -11.26
CA TRP A 23 5.05 0.03 -9.91
C TRP A 23 3.89 -0.38 -9.02
N PHE A 24 4.09 -1.44 -8.23
CA PHE A 24 3.06 -2.01 -7.36
C PHE A 24 3.33 -1.71 -5.88
N GLY A 25 2.28 -1.58 -5.09
CA GLY A 25 2.35 -1.86 -3.64
C GLY A 25 2.62 -3.34 -3.39
N ALA A 26 3.16 -3.69 -2.21
CA ALA A 26 3.64 -5.04 -1.94
C ALA A 26 2.58 -6.14 -2.16
N LEU A 27 1.35 -5.97 -1.64
CA LEU A 27 0.27 -6.94 -1.85
C LEU A 27 -0.05 -7.13 -3.33
N SER A 28 -0.30 -6.03 -4.05
CA SER A 28 -0.60 -6.10 -5.49
C SER A 28 0.54 -6.72 -6.30
N GLY A 29 1.80 -6.42 -5.93
CA GLY A 29 2.97 -7.01 -6.56
C GLY A 29 3.10 -8.50 -6.28
N VAL A 30 2.87 -8.95 -5.05
CA VAL A 30 2.82 -10.40 -4.72
C VAL A 30 1.72 -11.07 -5.52
N GLN A 31 0.50 -10.52 -5.56
CA GLN A 31 -0.61 -11.05 -6.35
C GLN A 31 -0.27 -11.12 -7.84
N ALA A 32 0.29 -10.05 -8.41
CA ALA A 32 0.65 -10.00 -9.83
C ALA A 32 1.71 -11.05 -10.19
N ARG A 33 2.81 -11.10 -9.42
CA ARG A 33 3.90 -12.06 -9.67
C ARG A 33 3.50 -13.51 -9.48
N SER A 34 2.55 -13.81 -8.58
CA SER A 34 2.04 -15.18 -8.41
C SER A 34 1.23 -15.69 -9.60
N THR A 35 0.71 -14.80 -10.45
CA THR A 35 -0.12 -15.18 -11.61
C THR A 35 0.68 -15.38 -12.91
N VAL A 36 1.94 -14.91 -12.95
CA VAL A 36 2.81 -15.03 -14.14
C VAL A 36 4.13 -15.66 -13.72
N PRO A 37 4.46 -16.86 -14.23
CA PRO A 37 5.69 -17.56 -13.88
C PRO A 37 6.93 -16.70 -14.12
N ASN A 38 7.97 -16.88 -13.31
CA ASN A 38 9.27 -16.20 -13.39
C ASN A 38 9.22 -14.66 -13.27
N SER A 39 8.07 -14.09 -12.91
CA SER A 39 7.99 -12.64 -12.65
C SER A 39 8.81 -12.24 -11.44
N GLN A 40 9.44 -11.07 -11.51
CA GLN A 40 10.42 -10.61 -10.52
C GLN A 40 10.09 -9.22 -9.98
N ALA A 41 10.45 -8.98 -8.72
CA ALA A 41 10.65 -7.64 -8.19
C ALA A 41 12.08 -7.21 -8.58
N LEU A 42 12.23 -6.09 -9.30
CA LEU A 42 13.52 -5.63 -9.80
C LEU A 42 14.16 -4.59 -8.90
N ALA A 43 13.37 -3.62 -8.48
CA ALA A 43 13.82 -2.47 -7.71
C ALA A 43 12.72 -1.97 -6.77
N GLN A 44 13.13 -1.34 -5.68
CA GLN A 44 12.26 -0.68 -4.71
C GLN A 44 12.82 0.71 -4.39
N GLY A 45 11.99 1.61 -3.87
CA GLY A 45 12.50 2.86 -3.32
C GLY A 45 13.26 2.61 -2.02
N VAL A 46 14.23 3.46 -1.70
CA VAL A 46 14.95 3.40 -0.41
C VAL A 46 13.97 3.42 0.76
N GLU A 47 12.94 4.26 0.67
CA GLU A 47 11.89 4.42 1.68
C GLU A 47 10.96 3.20 1.79
N ASP A 48 10.95 2.34 0.77
CA ASP A 48 10.06 1.19 0.74
C ASP A 48 10.56 -0.01 1.53
N GLN A 49 11.80 -0.01 1.99
CA GLN A 49 12.34 -1.06 2.88
C GLN A 49 11.68 -1.02 4.26
N ALA A 50 11.29 0.18 4.72
CA ALA A 50 10.73 0.41 6.04
C ALA A 50 9.53 1.38 5.94
N PHE A 51 8.48 0.93 5.29
CA PHE A 51 7.24 1.66 5.09
C PHE A 51 6.27 1.47 6.26
N TRP A 52 5.32 2.38 6.47
CA TRP A 52 4.29 2.22 7.50
C TRP A 52 2.94 2.82 7.10
N THR A 53 1.94 2.46 7.87
CA THR A 53 0.56 2.96 7.76
C THR A 53 0.21 3.75 9.01
N TYR A 54 -0.53 4.83 8.84
CA TYR A 54 -1.22 5.49 9.92
C TYR A 54 -2.68 5.04 10.02
N LEU A 55 -3.16 4.78 11.24
CA LEU A 55 -4.56 4.89 11.55
C LEU A 55 -4.85 6.34 11.90
N ILE A 56 -5.84 6.92 11.24
CA ILE A 56 -6.31 8.28 11.46
C ILE A 56 -7.74 8.26 12.00
N ALA A 57 -8.10 9.23 12.80
CA ALA A 57 -9.43 9.33 13.38
C ALA A 57 -9.99 10.75 13.28
N HIS A 58 -11.29 10.86 13.09
CA HIS A 58 -12.01 12.12 13.22
C HIS A 58 -12.04 12.58 14.68
N LYS A 59 -12.00 13.87 14.90
CA LYS A 59 -11.93 14.46 16.26
C LYS A 59 -13.10 14.06 17.18
N SER A 60 -14.29 13.86 16.61
CA SER A 60 -15.49 13.49 17.39
C SER A 60 -15.37 12.15 18.10
N THR A 61 -14.44 11.29 17.68
CA THR A 61 -14.21 9.97 18.31
C THR A 61 -13.62 10.07 19.71
N GLY A 62 -12.98 11.18 20.06
CA GLY A 62 -12.23 11.32 21.29
C GLY A 62 -10.97 10.45 21.42
N LEU A 63 -10.68 9.58 20.42
CA LEU A 63 -9.49 8.74 20.41
C LEU A 63 -8.22 9.59 20.49
N LYS A 64 -7.21 9.06 21.19
CA LYS A 64 -5.91 9.73 21.36
C LYS A 64 -4.80 8.98 20.65
N VAL A 65 -3.69 9.67 20.41
CA VAL A 65 -2.46 9.05 19.94
C VAL A 65 -1.96 8.06 20.98
N GLY A 66 -1.56 6.87 20.54
CA GLY A 66 -1.03 5.84 21.44
C GLY A 66 -0.08 4.88 20.72
N ASP A 67 0.71 4.14 21.52
CA ASP A 67 1.64 3.12 21.00
C ASP A 67 0.93 1.82 20.62
N VAL A 68 -0.32 1.67 21.04
CA VAL A 68 -1.17 0.52 20.75
C VAL A 68 -2.53 0.96 20.20
N ILE A 69 -3.14 0.11 19.40
CA ILE A 69 -4.49 0.35 18.88
C ILE A 69 -5.48 0.41 20.05
N ASP A 70 -6.23 1.51 20.15
CA ASP A 70 -7.21 1.74 21.20
C ASP A 70 -8.44 0.82 21.00
N LYS A 71 -8.79 0.05 22.02
CA LYS A 71 -9.97 -0.84 21.98
C LYS A 71 -11.31 -0.09 21.97
N ASN A 72 -11.32 1.20 22.31
CA ASN A 72 -12.50 2.05 22.18
C ASN A 72 -12.92 2.30 20.72
N MET A 73 -12.10 1.87 19.73
CA MET A 73 -12.51 1.86 18.33
C MET A 73 -13.65 0.86 18.02
N ARG A 74 -13.93 -0.10 18.92
CA ARG A 74 -15.02 -1.08 18.73
C ARG A 74 -16.37 -0.36 18.59
N GLY A 75 -17.16 -0.77 17.58
CA GLY A 75 -18.46 -0.16 17.28
C GLY A 75 -18.40 1.13 16.45
N MET A 76 -17.20 1.66 16.17
CA MET A 76 -17.02 2.81 15.27
C MET A 76 -17.12 2.39 13.80
N THR A 77 -17.13 3.37 12.89
CA THR A 77 -17.07 3.14 11.45
C THR A 77 -15.62 3.22 10.97
N MET A 78 -15.19 2.25 10.12
CA MET A 78 -13.83 2.14 9.61
C MET A 78 -13.80 2.20 8.08
N THR A 79 -12.93 3.01 7.48
CA THR A 79 -12.65 2.96 6.05
C THR A 79 -11.22 2.51 5.78
N PHE A 80 -11.09 1.44 5.02
CA PHE A 80 -9.85 1.06 4.36
C PHE A 80 -9.65 1.85 3.05
N GLY A 81 -8.45 1.74 2.45
CA GLY A 81 -8.17 2.24 1.11
C GLY A 81 -8.75 1.35 0.00
N SER A 82 -7.93 0.94 -0.97
CA SER A 82 -8.30 -0.07 -1.96
C SER A 82 -8.23 -1.47 -1.37
N LYS A 83 -9.13 -2.37 -1.84
CA LYS A 83 -9.14 -3.78 -1.42
C LYS A 83 -7.82 -4.53 -1.66
N SER A 84 -7.02 -4.13 -2.65
CA SER A 84 -5.71 -4.71 -2.94
C SER A 84 -4.54 -3.84 -2.46
N SER A 85 -4.78 -2.90 -1.54
CA SER A 85 -3.74 -2.05 -0.98
C SER A 85 -3.02 -2.72 0.19
N THR A 86 -1.69 -2.63 0.21
CA THR A 86 -0.87 -3.06 1.36
C THR A 86 -1.11 -2.15 2.55
N SER A 87 -0.80 -0.85 2.40
CA SER A 87 -0.89 0.14 3.47
C SER A 87 -2.33 0.57 3.79
N GLY A 88 -3.22 0.54 2.79
CA GLY A 88 -4.62 0.94 2.99
C GLY A 88 -5.54 -0.19 3.42
N ARG A 89 -5.08 -1.45 3.39
CA ARG A 89 -5.90 -2.60 3.80
C ARG A 89 -5.11 -3.68 4.52
N LEU A 90 -4.22 -4.40 3.83
CA LEU A 90 -3.62 -5.63 4.35
C LEU A 90 -3.01 -5.45 5.75
N ILE A 91 -2.09 -4.51 5.87
CA ILE A 91 -1.34 -4.31 7.13
C ILE A 91 -2.22 -3.77 8.25
N PRO A 92 -3.04 -2.72 8.06
CA PRO A 92 -3.94 -2.29 9.13
C PRO A 92 -4.99 -3.34 9.48
N GLU A 93 -5.53 -4.11 8.53
CA GLU A 93 -6.46 -5.21 8.80
C GLU A 93 -5.82 -6.29 9.66
N PHE A 94 -4.59 -6.68 9.37
CA PHE A 94 -3.83 -7.64 10.17
C PHE A 94 -3.69 -7.17 11.62
N TYR A 95 -3.19 -5.95 11.86
CA TYR A 95 -2.99 -5.45 13.23
C TYR A 95 -4.30 -5.18 13.97
N LEU A 96 -5.36 -4.79 13.28
CA LEU A 96 -6.70 -4.70 13.88
C LEU A 96 -7.20 -6.08 14.30
N THR A 97 -7.05 -7.10 13.45
CA THR A 97 -7.43 -8.47 13.77
C THR A 97 -6.64 -9.01 14.95
N GLU A 98 -5.32 -8.83 14.97
CA GLU A 98 -4.47 -9.21 16.11
C GLU A 98 -4.91 -8.49 17.42
N ARG A 99 -5.22 -7.21 17.33
CA ARG A 99 -5.59 -6.40 18.51
C ARG A 99 -6.93 -6.78 19.11
N PHE A 100 -7.91 -7.08 18.26
CA PHE A 100 -9.28 -7.36 18.70
C PHE A 100 -9.58 -8.86 18.82
N GLY A 101 -8.78 -9.74 18.22
CA GLY A 101 -9.04 -11.18 18.14
C GLY A 101 -10.17 -11.54 17.17
N GLU A 102 -10.65 -10.57 16.39
CA GLU A 102 -11.78 -10.69 15.47
C GLU A 102 -11.51 -9.88 14.20
N SER A 103 -12.14 -10.28 13.08
CA SER A 103 -12.04 -9.50 11.82
C SER A 103 -12.68 -8.10 11.96
N PRO A 104 -12.19 -7.09 11.24
CA PRO A 104 -12.73 -5.75 11.29
C PRO A 104 -14.26 -5.66 11.09
N ASP A 105 -14.83 -6.50 10.23
CA ASP A 105 -16.28 -6.54 9.99
C ASP A 105 -17.09 -6.93 11.25
N LYS A 106 -16.47 -7.60 12.23
CA LYS A 106 -17.09 -7.94 13.53
C LYS A 106 -16.80 -6.90 14.61
N VAL A 107 -15.73 -6.13 14.44
CA VAL A 107 -15.28 -5.12 15.41
C VAL A 107 -15.98 -3.79 15.19
N PHE A 108 -16.08 -3.37 13.93
CA PHE A 108 -16.64 -2.07 13.54
C PHE A 108 -18.11 -2.20 13.15
N GLU A 109 -18.91 -1.17 13.45
CA GLU A 109 -20.30 -1.09 13.00
C GLU A 109 -20.42 -1.13 11.49
N ARG A 110 -19.46 -0.48 10.81
CA ARG A 110 -19.41 -0.43 9.35
C ARG A 110 -17.97 -0.40 8.87
N VAL A 111 -17.63 -1.29 7.94
CA VAL A 111 -16.35 -1.30 7.22
C VAL A 111 -16.58 -0.90 5.77
N GLY A 112 -15.82 0.09 5.29
CA GLY A 112 -15.87 0.54 3.90
C GLY A 112 -14.51 0.57 3.23
N TYR A 113 -14.53 0.79 1.92
CA TYR A 113 -13.34 0.87 1.08
C TYR A 113 -13.39 2.15 0.24
N SER A 114 -12.53 3.09 0.53
CA SER A 114 -12.47 4.40 -0.15
C SER A 114 -11.95 4.31 -1.60
N GLY A 115 -11.15 3.26 -1.89
CA GLY A 115 -10.49 3.05 -3.18
C GLY A 115 -9.10 3.68 -3.29
N ASN A 116 -8.80 4.77 -2.57
CA ASN A 116 -7.48 5.40 -2.54
C ASN A 116 -7.26 6.22 -1.26
N HIS A 117 -5.99 6.56 -0.96
CA HIS A 117 -5.60 7.22 0.28
C HIS A 117 -6.13 8.65 0.43
N SER A 118 -6.14 9.44 -0.64
CA SER A 118 -6.66 10.80 -0.58
C SER A 118 -8.15 10.81 -0.23
N ARG A 119 -8.92 9.87 -0.78
CA ARG A 119 -10.34 9.70 -0.44
C ARG A 119 -10.53 9.18 0.98
N THR A 120 -9.67 8.25 1.47
CA THR A 120 -9.67 7.85 2.89
C THR A 120 -9.56 9.07 3.80
N LEU A 121 -8.56 9.93 3.54
CA LEU A 121 -8.35 11.16 4.31
C LEU A 121 -9.62 12.03 4.36
N ARG A 122 -10.23 12.32 3.20
CA ARG A 122 -11.42 13.18 3.13
C ARG A 122 -12.63 12.57 3.83
N LEU A 123 -12.81 11.26 3.76
CA LEU A 123 -13.92 10.56 4.44
C LEU A 123 -13.79 10.63 5.96
N VAL A 124 -12.57 10.53 6.49
CA VAL A 124 -12.35 10.66 7.94
C VAL A 124 -12.38 12.12 8.38
N GLU A 125 -11.75 13.03 7.63
CA GLU A 125 -11.74 14.46 7.90
C GLU A 125 -13.16 15.06 7.94
N SER A 126 -14.05 14.59 7.07
CA SER A 126 -15.47 15.01 7.04
C SER A 126 -16.35 14.34 8.11
N GLY A 127 -15.83 13.38 8.86
CA GLY A 127 -16.63 12.59 9.80
C GLY A 127 -17.57 11.56 9.16
N SER A 128 -17.45 11.31 7.85
CA SER A 128 -18.21 10.25 7.16
C SER A 128 -17.81 8.84 7.62
N TYR A 129 -16.59 8.71 8.13
CA TYR A 129 -16.05 7.56 8.85
C TYR A 129 -15.29 8.06 10.07
N ASP A 130 -15.38 7.32 11.15
CA ASP A 130 -14.70 7.63 12.41
C ASP A 130 -13.20 7.41 12.31
N VAL A 131 -12.79 6.32 11.67
CA VAL A 131 -11.39 5.88 11.56
C VAL A 131 -11.07 5.48 10.13
N GLY A 132 -9.80 5.63 9.74
CA GLY A 132 -9.31 5.21 8.43
C GLY A 132 -7.85 4.80 8.43
N ALA A 133 -7.47 4.01 7.43
CA ALA A 133 -6.09 3.58 7.22
C ALA A 133 -5.45 4.31 6.03
N ILE A 134 -4.35 5.02 6.25
CA ILE A 134 -3.69 5.83 5.24
C ILE A 134 -2.19 5.56 5.16
N ASN A 135 -1.66 5.55 3.95
CA ASN A 135 -0.24 5.57 3.64
C ASN A 135 0.42 6.82 4.25
N TYR A 136 1.51 6.65 5.00
CA TYR A 136 2.20 7.75 5.66
C TYR A 136 2.67 8.84 4.68
N ALA A 137 3.23 8.45 3.52
CA ALA A 137 3.76 9.41 2.56
C ALA A 137 2.67 10.29 1.94
N VAL A 138 1.44 9.77 1.80
CA VAL A 138 0.28 10.58 1.39
C VAL A 138 -0.12 11.53 2.52
N TRP A 139 -0.19 11.06 3.76
CA TRP A 139 -0.49 11.91 4.91
C TRP A 139 0.52 13.06 5.04
N GLU A 140 1.83 12.74 5.07
CA GLU A 140 2.89 13.73 5.23
C GLU A 140 2.90 14.76 4.10
N ARG A 141 2.68 14.31 2.86
CA ARG A 141 2.59 15.22 1.70
C ARG A 141 1.40 16.16 1.82
N GLU A 142 0.21 15.66 2.14
CA GLU A 142 -0.99 16.49 2.28
C GLU A 142 -0.89 17.43 3.49
N LEU A 143 -0.24 16.98 4.58
CA LEU A 143 0.04 17.80 5.75
C LEU A 143 1.00 18.95 5.40
N ALA A 144 2.11 18.66 4.74
CA ALA A 144 3.09 19.66 4.30
C ALA A 144 2.52 20.66 3.30
N ALA A 145 1.54 20.24 2.50
CA ALA A 145 0.81 21.10 1.56
C ALA A 145 -0.30 21.95 2.23
N GLY A 146 -0.54 21.79 3.55
CA GLY A 146 -1.62 22.49 4.26
C GLY A 146 -3.03 22.00 3.86
N ASN A 147 -3.13 20.83 3.28
CA ASN A 147 -4.40 20.26 2.78
C ASN A 147 -5.16 19.43 3.82
N ILE A 148 -4.70 19.38 5.07
CA ILE A 148 -5.34 18.62 6.16
C ILE A 148 -5.82 19.60 7.24
N ASP A 149 -7.11 19.53 7.58
CA ASP A 149 -7.59 20.18 8.80
C ASP A 149 -7.23 19.33 10.02
N THR A 150 -6.09 19.65 10.64
CA THR A 150 -5.60 18.96 11.85
C THR A 150 -6.50 19.15 13.08
N ASN A 151 -7.46 20.07 13.03
CA ASN A 151 -8.52 20.19 14.05
C ASN A 151 -9.67 19.20 13.82
N ALA A 152 -9.80 18.65 12.62
CA ALA A 152 -10.85 17.68 12.27
C ALA A 152 -10.34 16.23 12.30
N VAL A 153 -9.11 15.98 11.85
CA VAL A 153 -8.53 14.63 11.73
C VAL A 153 -7.10 14.59 12.29
N LYS A 154 -6.75 13.48 12.90
CA LYS A 154 -5.40 13.24 13.44
C LYS A 154 -4.96 11.79 13.28
N VAL A 155 -3.65 11.58 13.28
CA VAL A 155 -3.06 10.26 13.44
C VAL A 155 -3.29 9.79 14.88
N ILE A 156 -3.72 8.53 15.04
CA ILE A 156 -3.94 7.92 16.35
C ILE A 156 -2.99 6.74 16.61
N TRP A 157 -2.48 6.10 15.56
CA TRP A 157 -1.55 4.99 15.68
C TRP A 157 -0.73 4.81 14.39
N LYS A 158 0.47 4.25 14.54
CA LYS A 158 1.42 3.93 13.47
C LYS A 158 1.76 2.44 13.52
N THR A 159 1.69 1.77 12.36
CA THR A 159 2.12 0.36 12.29
C THR A 159 3.62 0.21 12.49
N PRO A 160 4.11 -0.96 12.91
CA PRO A 160 5.48 -1.37 12.64
C PRO A 160 5.84 -1.24 11.15
N ALA A 161 7.14 -1.14 10.86
CA ALA A 161 7.63 -1.02 9.50
C ALA A 161 7.49 -2.34 8.71
N TYR A 162 7.26 -2.22 7.40
CA TYR A 162 7.13 -3.35 6.47
C TYR A 162 7.63 -2.96 5.07
N PRO A 163 8.08 -3.92 4.22
CA PRO A 163 8.43 -3.65 2.83
C PRO A 163 7.19 -3.33 2.00
N ASN A 164 7.28 -2.33 1.10
CA ASN A 164 6.10 -1.93 0.33
C ASN A 164 6.35 -1.86 -1.17
N TYR A 165 6.45 -0.67 -1.75
CA TYR A 165 6.41 -0.53 -3.20
C TYR A 165 7.63 -1.11 -3.90
N GLN A 166 7.39 -1.68 -5.09
CA GLN A 166 8.44 -2.19 -5.96
C GLN A 166 8.04 -2.15 -7.44
N TRP A 167 9.04 -2.09 -8.28
CA TRP A 167 8.94 -2.38 -9.69
C TRP A 167 8.90 -3.89 -9.91
N SER A 168 7.78 -4.39 -10.44
CA SER A 168 7.64 -5.79 -10.83
C SER A 168 7.62 -5.92 -12.34
N ILE A 169 8.38 -6.88 -12.86
CA ILE A 169 8.47 -7.23 -14.29
C ILE A 169 7.92 -8.63 -14.52
N ARG A 170 7.26 -8.83 -15.65
CA ARG A 170 6.79 -10.16 -16.08
C ARG A 170 7.97 -11.06 -16.44
N GLY A 171 7.80 -12.37 -16.19
CA GLY A 171 8.84 -13.36 -16.45
C GLY A 171 9.04 -13.72 -17.94
N ASP A 172 8.16 -13.25 -18.81
CA ASP A 172 8.21 -13.53 -20.26
C ASP A 172 8.81 -12.37 -21.10
N VAL A 173 9.28 -11.30 -20.46
CA VAL A 173 9.78 -10.11 -21.18
C VAL A 173 11.03 -10.40 -22.00
N ASP A 174 11.93 -11.26 -21.52
CA ASP A 174 13.15 -11.60 -22.25
C ASP A 174 12.84 -12.41 -23.52
N ALA A 175 11.78 -13.22 -23.49
CA ALA A 175 11.29 -13.91 -24.68
C ALA A 175 10.63 -12.94 -25.68
N GLN A 176 9.99 -11.87 -25.20
CA GLN A 176 9.29 -10.88 -26.05
C GLN A 176 10.23 -9.83 -26.63
N PHE A 177 11.22 -9.36 -25.87
CA PHE A 177 12.06 -8.21 -26.21
C PHE A 177 13.55 -8.53 -26.38
N GLY A 178 13.93 -9.80 -26.24
CA GLY A 178 15.29 -10.30 -26.36
C GLY A 178 15.97 -10.61 -25.03
N ALA A 179 16.87 -11.57 -25.04
CA ALA A 179 17.59 -12.05 -23.86
C ALA A 179 18.29 -10.90 -23.11
N GLY A 180 18.13 -10.89 -21.77
CA GLY A 180 18.70 -9.88 -20.89
C GLY A 180 17.97 -8.53 -20.90
N PHE A 181 16.78 -8.46 -21.48
CA PHE A 181 15.98 -7.22 -21.46
C PHE A 181 15.55 -6.84 -20.03
N SER A 182 15.17 -7.80 -19.22
CA SER A 182 14.84 -7.58 -17.80
C SER A 182 16.00 -6.98 -17.01
N ASP A 183 17.24 -7.43 -17.25
CA ASP A 183 18.44 -6.86 -16.62
C ASP A 183 18.70 -5.42 -17.08
N LYS A 184 18.49 -5.10 -18.34
CA LYS A 184 18.58 -3.71 -18.86
C LYS A 184 17.57 -2.79 -18.17
N VAL A 185 16.34 -3.26 -17.99
CA VAL A 185 15.31 -2.52 -17.26
C VAL A 185 15.72 -2.31 -15.79
N LYS A 186 16.24 -3.34 -15.14
CA LYS A 186 16.75 -3.24 -13.77
C LYS A 186 17.86 -2.19 -13.66
N VAL A 187 18.86 -2.25 -14.53
CA VAL A 187 19.96 -1.27 -14.57
C VAL A 187 19.44 0.15 -14.75
N ALA A 188 18.52 0.36 -15.68
CA ALA A 188 17.92 1.68 -15.93
C ALA A 188 17.15 2.22 -14.73
N LEU A 189 16.41 1.36 -14.01
CA LEU A 189 15.72 1.76 -12.78
C LEU A 189 16.68 2.16 -11.66
N LEU A 190 17.75 1.36 -11.47
CA LEU A 190 18.75 1.64 -10.44
C LEU A 190 19.64 2.85 -10.75
N ALA A 191 19.80 3.20 -12.00
CA ALA A 191 20.53 4.38 -12.46
C ALA A 191 19.68 5.67 -12.50
N MET A 192 18.39 5.59 -12.13
CA MET A 192 17.51 6.75 -12.14
C MET A 192 17.93 7.75 -11.05
N ASP A 193 18.44 8.89 -11.46
CA ASP A 193 18.92 9.98 -10.58
C ASP A 193 18.24 11.34 -10.85
N ASP A 194 17.37 11.44 -11.86
CA ASP A 194 16.62 12.66 -12.14
C ASP A 194 15.65 12.98 -10.97
N PRO A 195 15.84 14.12 -10.25
CA PRO A 195 15.03 14.47 -9.10
C PRO A 195 13.55 14.65 -9.43
N LYS A 196 13.20 15.05 -10.66
CA LYS A 196 11.80 15.23 -11.08
C LYS A 196 11.12 13.89 -11.27
N LEU A 197 11.82 12.91 -11.85
CA LEU A 197 11.32 11.55 -11.98
C LEU A 197 11.14 10.89 -10.60
N LEU A 198 12.17 10.91 -9.77
CA LEU A 198 12.14 10.34 -8.42
C LEU A 198 11.04 10.96 -7.55
N LYS A 199 10.86 12.28 -7.63
CA LYS A 199 9.79 13.00 -6.92
C LYS A 199 8.39 12.53 -7.33
N SER A 200 8.19 12.12 -8.59
CA SER A 200 6.90 11.61 -9.06
C SER A 200 6.50 10.30 -8.37
N PHE A 201 7.48 9.52 -7.91
CA PHE A 201 7.30 8.32 -7.08
C PHE A 201 7.35 8.62 -5.58
N ALA A 202 7.67 9.85 -5.18
CA ALA A 202 7.98 10.25 -3.81
C ALA A 202 9.11 9.38 -3.21
N ARG A 203 10.20 9.17 -3.97
CA ARG A 203 11.37 8.38 -3.57
C ARG A 203 12.65 9.18 -3.80
N SER A 204 13.66 8.89 -2.97
CA SER A 204 14.99 9.50 -3.08
C SER A 204 15.89 8.79 -4.07
N ALA A 205 15.76 7.46 -4.17
CA ALA A 205 16.47 6.60 -5.11
C ALA A 205 15.77 5.25 -5.23
N PHE A 206 16.12 4.47 -6.26
CA PHE A 206 15.79 3.07 -6.36
C PHE A 206 16.99 2.19 -6.02
N ILE A 207 16.75 1.11 -5.29
CA ILE A 207 17.71 0.08 -4.89
C ILE A 207 17.23 -1.29 -5.37
N PRO A 208 18.10 -2.31 -5.46
CA PRO A 208 17.70 -3.65 -5.85
C PRO A 208 16.59 -4.21 -4.95
N ALA A 209 15.69 -4.97 -5.56
CA ALA A 209 14.69 -5.77 -4.86
C ALA A 209 14.66 -7.19 -5.42
N GLN A 210 14.12 -8.11 -4.63
CA GLN A 210 13.89 -9.51 -4.99
C GLN A 210 12.58 -10.02 -4.39
N ASN A 211 12.06 -11.10 -4.93
CA ASN A 211 10.75 -11.63 -4.50
C ASN A 211 10.72 -12.02 -3.01
N SER A 212 11.84 -12.51 -2.47
CA SER A 212 11.97 -12.88 -1.05
C SER A 212 11.79 -11.71 -0.08
N ASP A 213 12.07 -10.47 -0.49
CA ASP A 213 11.90 -9.28 0.35
C ASP A 213 10.43 -9.10 0.75
N TYR A 214 9.51 -9.60 -0.08
CA TYR A 214 8.06 -9.52 0.12
C TYR A 214 7.43 -10.78 0.72
N ALA A 215 8.25 -11.76 1.15
CA ALA A 215 7.76 -12.95 1.82
C ALA A 215 6.95 -12.65 3.12
N PRO A 216 7.31 -11.65 3.95
CA PRO A 216 6.48 -11.26 5.08
C PRO A 216 5.08 -10.81 4.65
N ILE A 217 4.98 -10.01 3.58
CA ILE A 217 3.70 -9.53 3.03
C ILE A 217 2.85 -10.68 2.52
N LYS A 218 3.47 -11.65 1.83
CA LYS A 218 2.77 -12.86 1.38
C LYS A 218 2.17 -13.62 2.57
N ARG A 219 2.97 -13.88 3.62
CA ARG A 219 2.48 -14.57 4.82
C ARG A 219 1.34 -13.83 5.51
N THR A 220 1.47 -12.51 5.68
CA THR A 220 0.40 -11.69 6.27
C THR A 220 -0.88 -11.75 5.42
N ALA A 221 -0.75 -11.71 4.09
CA ALA A 221 -1.91 -11.80 3.19
C ALA A 221 -2.61 -13.16 3.24
N GLN A 222 -1.85 -14.24 3.44
CA GLN A 222 -2.41 -15.58 3.69
C GLN A 222 -3.14 -15.65 5.04
N GLN A 223 -2.56 -15.08 6.10
CA GLN A 223 -3.18 -15.05 7.44
C GLN A 223 -4.54 -14.33 7.47
N VAL A 224 -4.69 -13.26 6.69
CA VAL A 224 -5.97 -12.51 6.60
C VAL A 224 -6.85 -12.98 5.43
N GLY A 225 -6.48 -14.05 4.72
CA GLY A 225 -7.29 -14.66 3.65
C GLY A 225 -7.40 -13.82 2.38
N LEU A 226 -6.40 -13.00 2.06
CA LEU A 226 -6.38 -12.18 0.83
C LEU A 226 -5.67 -12.85 -0.35
N ILE A 227 -4.91 -13.89 -0.09
CA ILE A 227 -4.28 -14.80 -1.07
C ILE A 227 -4.27 -16.22 -0.50
N ASP A 228 -4.17 -17.22 -1.39
CA ASP A 228 -4.05 -18.64 -1.05
C ASP A 228 -2.63 -18.99 -0.57
#